data_74d634e9d343b856a8473a98cd868a4a
#
_entry.id   74d634e9d343b856a8473a98cd868a4a
#
_cell.length_a   1.000
_cell.length_b   1.000
_cell.length_c   1.000
_cell.angle_alpha   90.00
_cell.angle_beta   90.00
_cell.angle_gamma   90.00
#
_symmetry.space_group_name_H-M   'P 1'
#
loop_
_entity.id
_entity.type
_entity.pdbx_description
1 polymer ?
#
loop_
_entity_poly.entity_id
_entity_poly.type
_entity_poly.pdbx_seq_one_letter_code
_entity_poly.pdbx_strand_id
1 'polypeptide(L)'
;MCSRYYIDPNMMEEISRVVQNIDGRIRLTQGDIRPTDVAPVIGQSEHGLELGICRWGYPLSKGKNPVINARVETVMDKPSFQNGILYHRLLIPAGGFYEWNSLKEKSSFTRPDSSVLYMAGFCDWFENERRFVILTTTANNSMKKIHDRMPLILEREQITDWFDNNKMPVLLHQTPIQLNRQTEYEQQSLFS
;
A
#
# COMPACT_ATOMS: atom_id res chain seq x y z
N MET A 1 8.11 -8.75 -3.44
CA MET A 1 6.86 -8.20 -2.83
C MET A 1 7.18 -6.85 -2.23
N CYS A 2 6.30 -5.86 -2.40
CA CYS A 2 6.51 -4.49 -1.95
C CYS A 2 7.04 -4.43 -0.51
N SER A 3 8.27 -4.03 -0.35
CA SER A 3 8.97 -3.92 0.94
C SER A 3 9.53 -2.52 1.17
N ARG A 4 9.24 -1.59 0.26
CA ARG A 4 9.60 -0.18 0.37
C ARG A 4 8.73 0.66 -0.54
N TYR A 5 8.21 1.76 -0.03
CA TYR A 5 7.54 2.80 -0.79
C TYR A 5 7.99 4.17 -0.30
N TYR A 6 7.58 5.23 -0.95
CA TYR A 6 7.98 6.56 -0.53
C TYR A 6 6.79 7.52 -0.44
N ILE A 7 6.96 8.54 0.36
CA ILE A 7 6.02 9.64 0.57
C ILE A 7 6.63 10.91 -0.01
N ASP A 8 5.78 11.68 -0.68
CA ASP A 8 6.07 13.03 -1.15
C ASP A 8 5.11 14.01 -0.43
N PRO A 9 5.59 15.11 0.15
CA PRO A 9 4.73 16.11 0.80
C PRO A 9 3.64 16.68 -0.11
N ASN A 10 3.87 16.75 -1.41
CA ASN A 10 2.89 17.22 -2.39
C ASN A 10 1.62 16.35 -2.46
N MET A 11 1.69 15.11 -1.98
CA MET A 11 0.52 14.21 -1.89
C MET A 11 -0.57 14.74 -0.96
N MET A 12 -0.23 15.65 -0.03
CA MET A 12 -1.19 16.14 0.96
C MET A 12 -2.39 16.83 0.32
N GLU A 13 -2.18 17.57 -0.76
CA GLU A 13 -3.28 18.24 -1.47
C GLU A 13 -4.27 17.21 -2.04
N GLU A 14 -3.79 16.15 -2.66
CA GLU A 14 -4.65 15.10 -3.20
C GLU A 14 -5.33 14.29 -2.09
N ILE A 15 -4.59 13.93 -1.04
CA ILE A 15 -5.14 13.24 0.13
C ILE A 15 -6.26 14.05 0.77
N SER A 16 -6.10 15.37 0.89
CA SER A 16 -7.12 16.26 1.48
C SER A 16 -8.45 16.31 0.70
N ARG A 17 -8.42 15.91 -0.58
CA ARG A 17 -9.64 15.79 -1.41
C ARG A 17 -10.36 14.45 -1.22
N VAL A 18 -9.74 13.51 -0.54
CA VAL A 18 -10.26 12.15 -0.30
C VAL A 18 -10.79 12.02 1.13
N VAL A 19 -10.10 12.63 2.10
CA VAL A 19 -10.44 12.51 3.52
C VAL A 19 -11.30 13.67 4.02
N GLN A 20 -12.20 13.40 4.96
CA GLN A 20 -13.00 14.41 5.63
C GLN A 20 -12.26 15.02 6.83
N ASN A 21 -11.40 14.22 7.48
CA ASN A 21 -10.67 14.63 8.67
C ASN A 21 -9.17 14.35 8.52
N ILE A 22 -8.37 15.33 8.95
CA ILE A 22 -6.91 15.21 9.02
C ILE A 22 -6.50 15.59 10.43
N ASP A 23 -5.83 14.68 11.14
CA ASP A 23 -5.19 15.05 12.40
C ASP A 23 -4.11 16.11 12.11
N GLY A 24 -4.33 17.33 12.60
CA GLY A 24 -3.45 18.48 12.35
C GLY A 24 -2.00 18.30 12.83
N ARG A 25 -1.72 17.21 13.57
CA ARG A 25 -0.36 16.81 13.98
C ARG A 25 0.38 16.03 12.90
N ILE A 26 -0.33 15.43 11.94
CA ILE A 26 0.29 14.64 10.87
C ILE A 26 0.98 15.57 9.87
N ARG A 27 2.22 15.28 9.59
CA ARG A 27 3.01 15.90 8.53
C ARG A 27 3.55 14.81 7.62
N LEU A 28 3.34 14.96 6.31
CA LEU A 28 4.02 14.10 5.34
C LEU A 28 5.45 14.62 5.20
N THR A 29 6.40 13.77 5.56
CA THR A 29 7.82 14.05 5.37
C THR A 29 8.30 13.25 4.17
N GLN A 30 9.00 13.89 3.25
CA GLN A 30 9.59 13.17 2.12
C GLN A 30 10.54 12.09 2.60
N GLY A 31 10.38 10.89 2.07
CA GLY A 31 11.28 9.79 2.40
C GLY A 31 10.71 8.41 2.12
N ASP A 32 11.60 7.45 2.19
CA ASP A 32 11.27 6.04 2.07
C ASP A 32 10.61 5.53 3.37
N ILE A 33 9.57 4.75 3.20
CA ILE A 33 8.93 3.98 4.26
C ILE A 33 9.35 2.52 4.13
N ARG A 34 9.82 1.96 5.22
CA ARG A 34 10.31 0.58 5.35
C ARG A 34 9.49 -0.21 6.37
N PRO A 35 9.53 -1.54 6.33
CA PRO A 35 8.93 -2.36 7.37
C PRO A 35 9.33 -1.89 8.77
N THR A 36 8.37 -1.81 9.67
CA THR A 36 8.43 -1.29 11.05
C THR A 36 8.38 0.23 11.20
N ASP A 37 8.44 1.01 10.13
CA ASP A 37 8.21 2.44 10.21
C ASP A 37 6.74 2.76 10.51
N VAL A 38 6.51 3.90 11.13
CA VAL A 38 5.17 4.49 11.27
C VAL A 38 4.90 5.34 10.05
N ALA A 39 3.75 5.14 9.44
CA ALA A 39 3.39 5.77 8.19
C ALA A 39 1.95 6.30 8.19
N PRO A 40 1.64 7.31 7.37
CA PRO A 40 0.27 7.78 7.16
C PRO A 40 -0.58 6.71 6.48
N VAL A 41 -1.80 6.58 6.96
CA VAL A 41 -2.81 5.68 6.41
C VAL A 41 -4.17 6.38 6.41
N ILE A 42 -5.04 6.01 5.47
CA ILE A 42 -6.42 6.48 5.44
C ILE A 42 -7.32 5.35 5.92
N GLY A 43 -8.07 5.60 6.96
CA GLY A 43 -9.06 4.68 7.52
C GLY A 43 -10.46 5.28 7.48
N GLN A 44 -11.46 4.47 7.80
CA GLN A 44 -12.84 4.91 7.95
C GLN A 44 -13.21 5.02 9.42
N SER A 45 -13.90 6.11 9.79
CA SER A 45 -14.54 6.33 11.07
C SER A 45 -16.03 6.62 10.87
N GLU A 46 -16.77 6.87 11.95
CA GLU A 46 -18.15 7.35 11.91
C GLU A 46 -18.29 8.76 11.30
N HIS A 47 -17.19 9.50 11.20
CA HIS A 47 -17.15 10.84 10.62
C HIS A 47 -16.62 10.87 9.18
N GLY A 48 -16.45 9.70 8.55
CA GLY A 48 -15.94 9.55 7.18
C GLY A 48 -14.50 9.04 7.11
N LEU A 49 -13.82 9.32 6.01
CA LEU A 49 -12.43 8.92 5.84
C LEU A 49 -11.49 9.86 6.58
N GLU A 50 -10.53 9.30 7.28
CA GLU A 50 -9.58 10.03 8.12
C GLU A 50 -8.14 9.64 7.81
N LEU A 51 -7.27 10.66 7.76
CA LEU A 51 -5.83 10.45 7.72
C LEU A 51 -5.32 10.22 9.15
N GLY A 52 -4.77 9.05 9.40
CA GLY A 52 -4.13 8.65 10.64
C GLY A 52 -2.72 8.13 10.42
N ILE A 53 -2.12 7.58 11.47
CA ILE A 53 -0.81 6.92 11.40
C ILE A 53 -0.93 5.47 11.89
N CYS A 54 -0.10 4.59 11.33
CA CYS A 54 -0.08 3.18 11.70
C CYS A 54 1.33 2.61 11.45
N ARG A 55 1.77 1.62 12.21
CA ARG A 55 3.07 0.97 11.99
C ARG A 55 2.96 -0.14 10.96
N TRP A 56 3.91 -0.21 10.04
CA TRP A 56 3.93 -1.22 9.00
C TRP A 56 4.47 -2.56 9.50
N GLY A 57 3.66 -3.61 9.41
CA GLY A 57 4.02 -5.00 9.67
C GLY A 57 3.43 -5.57 10.95
N TYR A 58 2.74 -6.70 10.81
CA TYR A 58 2.22 -7.49 11.93
C TYR A 58 3.35 -8.26 12.59
N PRO A 59 3.44 -8.29 13.93
CA PRO A 59 4.44 -9.08 14.62
C PRO A 59 4.15 -10.57 14.43
N LEU A 60 5.19 -11.36 14.34
CA LEU A 60 5.09 -12.81 14.40
C LEU A 60 5.38 -13.28 15.83
N SER A 61 4.61 -14.24 16.33
CA SER A 61 4.83 -14.88 17.64
C SER A 61 6.19 -15.60 17.72
N LYS A 62 6.69 -16.08 16.58
CA LYS A 62 8.00 -16.71 16.43
C LYS A 62 8.63 -16.22 15.11
N GLY A 63 9.57 -15.32 15.20
CA GLY A 63 10.29 -14.82 14.02
C GLY A 63 10.82 -13.42 14.20
N LYS A 64 11.87 -13.06 13.43
CA LYS A 64 12.52 -11.74 13.52
C LYS A 64 11.88 -10.69 12.59
N ASN A 65 11.20 -11.15 11.53
CA ASN A 65 10.68 -10.25 10.51
C ASN A 65 9.15 -10.18 10.60
N PRO A 66 8.56 -8.98 10.57
CA PRO A 66 7.11 -8.81 10.57
C PRO A 66 6.49 -9.30 9.26
N VAL A 67 5.20 -9.63 9.30
CA VAL A 67 4.38 -9.85 8.10
C VAL A 67 3.99 -8.48 7.56
N ILE A 68 4.53 -8.11 6.41
CA ILE A 68 4.33 -6.79 5.81
C ILE A 68 3.32 -6.78 4.67
N ASN A 69 3.01 -7.96 4.11
CA ASN A 69 2.08 -8.11 3.00
C ASN A 69 1.13 -9.29 3.24
N ALA A 70 -0.08 -9.18 2.71
CA ALA A 70 -1.06 -10.25 2.65
C ALA A 70 -1.51 -10.48 1.20
N ARG A 71 -1.70 -11.73 0.78
CA ARG A 71 -2.19 -12.06 -0.56
C ARG A 71 -3.70 -11.98 -0.61
N VAL A 72 -4.24 -11.31 -1.62
CA VAL A 72 -5.70 -11.19 -1.81
C VAL A 72 -6.39 -12.55 -1.92
N GLU A 73 -5.72 -13.54 -2.51
CA GLU A 73 -6.26 -14.88 -2.74
C GLU A 73 -6.55 -15.67 -1.45
N THR A 74 -5.87 -15.31 -0.36
CA THR A 74 -5.95 -16.08 0.91
C THR A 74 -6.26 -15.19 2.12
N VAL A 75 -6.46 -13.89 1.93
CA VAL A 75 -6.64 -12.96 3.04
C VAL A 75 -7.89 -13.26 3.86
N MET A 76 -8.96 -13.69 3.20
CA MET A 76 -10.23 -14.03 3.86
C MET A 76 -10.17 -15.33 4.64
N ASP A 77 -9.26 -16.25 4.29
CA ASP A 77 -9.16 -17.58 4.90
C ASP A 77 -8.24 -17.61 6.13
N LYS A 78 -7.37 -16.60 6.28
CA LYS A 78 -6.38 -16.57 7.36
C LYS A 78 -6.96 -15.93 8.62
N PRO A 79 -7.10 -16.68 9.74
CA PRO A 79 -7.65 -16.14 10.98
C PRO A 79 -6.95 -14.88 11.49
N SER A 80 -5.62 -14.79 11.28
CA SER A 80 -4.82 -13.61 11.67
C SER A 80 -5.11 -12.34 10.88
N PHE A 81 -5.87 -12.44 9.78
CA PHE A 81 -6.19 -11.32 8.91
C PHE A 81 -7.68 -10.98 8.88
N GLN A 82 -8.55 -11.93 9.30
CA GLN A 82 -10.00 -11.77 9.16
C GLN A 82 -10.53 -10.53 9.86
N ASN A 83 -10.11 -10.27 11.11
CA ASN A 83 -10.55 -9.07 11.82
C ASN A 83 -10.15 -7.80 11.08
N GLY A 84 -8.89 -7.70 10.64
CA GLY A 84 -8.39 -6.56 9.91
C GLY A 84 -9.11 -6.32 8.58
N ILE A 85 -9.22 -7.36 7.74
CA ILE A 85 -9.81 -7.19 6.39
C ILE A 85 -11.33 -6.93 6.43
N LEU A 86 -12.03 -7.43 7.45
CA LEU A 86 -13.48 -7.22 7.55
C LEU A 86 -13.85 -5.88 8.21
N TYR A 87 -13.06 -5.41 9.19
CA TYR A 87 -13.47 -4.30 10.04
C TYR A 87 -12.48 -3.12 10.08
N HIS A 88 -11.22 -3.33 9.65
CA HIS A 88 -10.16 -2.33 9.81
C HIS A 88 -9.36 -2.12 8.53
N ARG A 89 -10.07 -2.04 7.38
CA ARG A 89 -9.44 -1.74 6.10
C ARG A 89 -8.81 -0.35 6.10
N LEU A 90 -7.75 -0.22 5.34
CA LEU A 90 -7.00 1.00 5.17
C LEU A 90 -6.64 1.21 3.71
N LEU A 91 -6.32 2.46 3.38
CA LEU A 91 -5.52 2.82 2.21
C LEU A 91 -4.18 3.36 2.67
N ILE A 92 -3.14 2.96 1.98
CA ILE A 92 -1.78 3.42 2.21
C ILE A 92 -1.41 4.34 1.05
N PRO A 93 -1.42 5.67 1.25
CA PRO A 93 -1.05 6.62 0.22
C PRO A 93 0.46 6.60 0.01
N ALA A 94 0.89 6.57 -1.25
CA ALA A 94 2.30 6.56 -1.64
C ALA A 94 2.51 7.39 -2.92
N GLY A 95 3.66 8.03 -3.05
CA GLY A 95 4.10 8.63 -4.31
C GLY A 95 4.56 7.59 -5.32
N GLY A 96 4.99 6.44 -4.83
CA GLY A 96 5.41 5.27 -5.60
C GLY A 96 6.03 4.22 -4.68
N PHE A 97 6.38 3.09 -5.26
CA PHE A 97 7.05 2.02 -4.50
C PHE A 97 8.23 1.45 -5.29
N TYR A 98 9.05 0.69 -4.59
CA TYR A 98 10.23 0.04 -5.16
C TYR A 98 10.09 -1.47 -5.14
N GLU A 99 10.68 -2.08 -6.17
CA GLU A 99 10.82 -3.53 -6.23
C GLU A 99 12.18 -3.88 -6.86
N TRP A 100 12.69 -5.05 -6.53
CA TRP A 100 13.97 -5.55 -7.00
C TRP A 100 13.76 -6.82 -7.80
N ASN A 101 14.46 -6.92 -8.94
CA ASN A 101 14.49 -8.16 -9.71
C ASN A 101 15.43 -9.22 -9.07
N SER A 102 15.54 -10.38 -9.70
CA SER A 102 16.39 -11.47 -9.22
C SER A 102 17.89 -11.12 -9.16
N LEU A 103 18.33 -10.12 -9.91
CA LEU A 103 19.69 -9.58 -9.91
C LEU A 103 19.89 -8.48 -8.86
N LYS A 104 18.89 -8.22 -8.02
CA LYS A 104 18.86 -7.12 -7.02
C LYS A 104 18.92 -5.71 -7.63
N GLU A 105 18.52 -5.57 -8.86
CA GLU A 105 18.41 -4.29 -9.54
C GLU A 105 17.09 -3.63 -9.15
N LYS A 106 17.16 -2.36 -8.75
CA LYS A 106 16.04 -1.59 -8.25
C LYS A 106 15.23 -0.98 -9.39
N SER A 107 13.92 -1.12 -9.32
CA SER A 107 12.95 -0.38 -10.13
C SER A 107 12.01 0.42 -9.23
N SER A 108 11.62 1.60 -9.65
CA SER A 108 10.55 2.39 -9.04
C SER A 108 9.31 2.34 -9.91
N PHE A 109 8.16 2.35 -9.25
CA PHE A 109 6.84 2.27 -9.88
C PHE A 109 5.97 3.42 -9.40
N THR A 110 5.40 4.16 -10.35
CA THR A 110 4.51 5.30 -10.11
C THR A 110 3.26 5.21 -10.98
N ARG A 111 2.23 5.97 -10.67
CA ARG A 111 1.10 6.15 -11.57
C ARG A 111 1.54 6.92 -12.84
N PRO A 112 0.91 6.64 -14.01
CA PRO A 112 1.22 7.36 -15.25
C PRO A 112 0.89 8.85 -15.19
N ASP A 113 -0.11 9.22 -14.41
CA ASP A 113 -0.57 10.60 -14.19
C ASP A 113 0.14 11.32 -13.04
N SER A 114 1.16 10.67 -12.44
CA SER A 114 1.92 11.16 -11.28
C SER A 114 1.07 11.46 -10.05
N SER A 115 -0.18 10.97 -10.00
CA SER A 115 -1.05 11.09 -8.84
C SER A 115 -0.68 10.09 -7.73
N VAL A 116 -1.32 10.22 -6.57
CA VAL A 116 -1.11 9.34 -5.42
C VAL A 116 -1.51 7.90 -5.74
N LEU A 117 -0.65 6.96 -5.39
CA LEU A 117 -0.98 5.53 -5.33
C LEU A 117 -1.75 5.25 -4.05
N TYR A 118 -2.97 4.74 -4.15
CA TYR A 118 -3.74 4.25 -2.99
C TYR A 118 -3.60 2.73 -2.93
N MET A 119 -2.64 2.25 -2.16
CA MET A 119 -2.46 0.81 -1.95
C MET A 119 -3.47 0.31 -0.92
N ALA A 120 -4.21 -0.74 -1.25
CA ALA A 120 -5.16 -1.36 -0.33
C ALA A 120 -4.42 -2.13 0.78
N GLY A 121 -4.94 -2.06 1.98
CA GLY A 121 -4.42 -2.77 3.14
C GLY A 121 -5.44 -2.83 4.27
N PHE A 122 -5.00 -3.33 5.39
CA PHE A 122 -5.80 -3.38 6.61
C PHE A 122 -4.88 -3.37 7.83
N CYS A 123 -5.44 -3.03 8.99
CA CYS A 123 -4.70 -3.05 10.25
C CYS A 123 -5.40 -3.89 11.31
N ASP A 124 -4.66 -4.14 12.38
CA ASP A 124 -5.22 -4.70 13.62
C ASP A 124 -4.42 -4.15 14.80
N TRP A 125 -4.93 -4.40 16.01
CA TRP A 125 -4.28 -4.02 17.25
C TRP A 125 -3.35 -5.14 17.73
N PHE A 126 -2.12 -4.74 18.07
CA PHE A 126 -1.13 -5.60 18.70
C PHE A 126 -0.65 -4.89 19.97
N GLU A 127 -1.02 -5.43 21.13
CA GLU A 127 -0.85 -4.75 22.41
C GLU A 127 -1.56 -3.37 22.37
N ASN A 128 -0.80 -2.29 22.40
CA ASN A 128 -1.32 -0.91 22.40
C ASN A 128 -1.03 -0.16 21.09
N GLU A 129 -0.65 -0.86 20.03
CA GLU A 129 -0.25 -0.26 18.76
C GLU A 129 -1.04 -0.82 17.58
N ARG A 130 -1.54 0.07 16.72
CA ARG A 130 -2.12 -0.32 15.44
C ARG A 130 -1.02 -0.64 14.44
N ARG A 131 -1.13 -1.79 13.80
CA ARG A 131 -0.18 -2.22 12.77
C ARG A 131 -0.91 -2.59 11.50
N PHE A 132 -0.31 -2.30 10.34
CA PHE A 132 -0.92 -2.59 9.04
C PHE A 132 -0.11 -3.53 8.18
N VAL A 133 -0.78 -4.13 7.21
CA VAL A 133 -0.20 -4.90 6.11
C VAL A 133 -0.75 -4.39 4.79
N ILE A 134 0.06 -4.48 3.74
CA ILE A 134 -0.33 -4.12 2.37
C ILE A 134 -0.86 -5.37 1.67
N LEU A 135 -2.00 -5.25 0.99
CA LEU A 135 -2.52 -6.30 0.14
C LEU A 135 -1.74 -6.38 -1.18
N THR A 136 -1.47 -7.60 -1.61
CA THR A 136 -0.81 -7.86 -2.88
C THR A 136 -1.62 -8.80 -3.75
N THR A 137 -1.60 -8.55 -5.04
CA THR A 137 -2.22 -9.36 -6.09
C THR A 137 -1.19 -9.81 -7.13
N THR A 138 -1.59 -10.59 -8.11
CA THR A 138 -0.75 -11.00 -9.24
C THR A 138 -0.30 -9.76 -10.03
N ALA A 139 0.98 -9.72 -10.38
CA ALA A 139 1.55 -8.61 -11.12
C ALA A 139 0.97 -8.52 -12.54
N ASN A 140 0.60 -7.32 -12.96
CA ASN A 140 0.21 -7.01 -14.32
C ASN A 140 1.44 -6.84 -15.25
N ASN A 141 1.21 -6.48 -16.51
CA ASN A 141 2.27 -6.38 -17.53
C ASN A 141 3.36 -5.35 -17.19
N SER A 142 3.04 -4.28 -16.44
CA SER A 142 4.02 -3.25 -16.07
C SER A 142 5.06 -3.77 -15.05
N MET A 143 4.71 -4.79 -14.27
CA MET A 143 5.55 -5.24 -13.15
C MET A 143 6.04 -6.69 -13.26
N LYS A 144 5.35 -7.58 -13.99
CA LYS A 144 5.64 -9.03 -14.00
C LYS A 144 7.07 -9.40 -14.42
N LYS A 145 7.79 -8.52 -15.15
CA LYS A 145 9.19 -8.73 -15.50
C LYS A 145 10.15 -8.55 -14.32
N ILE A 146 9.70 -7.85 -13.26
CA ILE A 146 10.50 -7.55 -12.08
C ILE A 146 10.13 -8.47 -10.93
N HIS A 147 8.81 -8.64 -10.71
CA HIS A 147 8.27 -9.49 -9.64
C HIS A 147 6.90 -10.05 -10.05
N ASP A 148 6.54 -11.24 -9.56
CA ASP A 148 5.26 -11.91 -9.82
C ASP A 148 4.07 -11.32 -9.03
N ARG A 149 4.35 -10.46 -8.06
CA ARG A 149 3.35 -9.80 -7.21
C ARG A 149 3.48 -8.29 -7.26
N MET A 150 2.36 -7.59 -7.10
CA MET A 150 2.28 -6.13 -6.95
C MET A 150 1.30 -5.74 -5.85
N PRO A 151 1.39 -4.54 -5.26
CA PRO A 151 0.33 -4.02 -4.39
C PRO A 151 -1.02 -4.01 -5.10
N LEU A 152 -2.09 -4.29 -4.35
CA LEU A 152 -3.45 -4.02 -4.83
C LEU A 152 -3.66 -2.50 -4.78
N ILE A 153 -3.65 -1.87 -5.94
CA ILE A 153 -3.80 -0.42 -6.10
C ILE A 153 -5.25 -0.15 -6.49
N LEU A 154 -5.86 0.80 -5.81
CA LEU A 154 -7.22 1.25 -6.07
C LEU A 154 -7.23 2.57 -6.82
N GLU A 155 -8.19 2.73 -7.73
CA GLU A 155 -8.52 4.01 -8.33
C GLU A 155 -9.27 4.89 -7.33
N ARG A 156 -9.23 6.21 -7.54
CA ARG A 156 -9.88 7.16 -6.65
C ARG A 156 -11.37 6.90 -6.49
N GLU A 157 -12.04 6.53 -7.56
CA GLU A 157 -13.48 6.22 -7.60
C GLU A 157 -13.83 4.96 -6.81
N GLN A 158 -12.87 4.08 -6.58
CA GLN A 158 -13.02 2.82 -5.84
C GLN A 158 -12.81 2.97 -4.33
N ILE A 159 -12.33 4.12 -3.87
CA ILE A 159 -11.97 4.33 -2.46
C ILE A 159 -13.18 4.08 -1.55
N THR A 160 -14.34 4.63 -1.87
CA THR A 160 -15.55 4.41 -1.07
C THR A 160 -15.99 2.95 -1.10
N ASP A 161 -15.89 2.30 -2.26
CA ASP A 161 -16.26 0.90 -2.43
C ASP A 161 -15.33 -0.05 -1.65
N TRP A 162 -14.08 0.35 -1.45
CA TRP A 162 -13.13 -0.40 -0.63
C TRP A 162 -13.59 -0.55 0.82
N PHE A 163 -14.26 0.44 1.37
CA PHE A 163 -14.77 0.41 2.74
C PHE A 163 -16.18 -0.23 2.86
N ASP A 164 -16.86 -0.48 1.76
CA ASP A 164 -18.14 -1.19 1.73
C ASP A 164 -17.90 -2.72 1.74
N ASN A 165 -18.48 -3.43 2.72
CA ASN A 165 -18.34 -4.89 2.84
C ASN A 165 -18.95 -5.67 1.67
N ASN A 166 -19.94 -5.11 0.97
CA ASN A 166 -20.58 -5.77 -0.17
C ASN A 166 -19.78 -5.60 -1.46
N LYS A 167 -18.97 -4.55 -1.56
CA LYS A 167 -18.20 -4.20 -2.77
C LYS A 167 -16.75 -4.61 -2.69
N MET A 168 -16.16 -4.61 -1.50
CA MET A 168 -14.76 -5.00 -1.27
C MET A 168 -14.37 -6.33 -1.91
N PRO A 169 -15.19 -7.42 -1.88
CA PRO A 169 -14.78 -8.69 -2.47
C PRO A 169 -14.49 -8.61 -3.97
N VAL A 170 -15.21 -7.74 -4.70
CA VAL A 170 -14.94 -7.51 -6.14
C VAL A 170 -13.57 -6.87 -6.34
N LEU A 171 -13.22 -5.90 -5.49
CA LEU A 171 -11.95 -5.19 -5.57
C LEU A 171 -10.74 -6.09 -5.25
N LEU A 172 -10.90 -7.13 -4.44
CA LEU A 172 -9.83 -8.11 -4.19
C LEU A 172 -9.41 -8.87 -5.45
N HIS A 173 -10.30 -9.01 -6.43
CA HIS A 173 -10.05 -9.75 -7.66
C HIS A 173 -9.69 -8.87 -8.86
N GLN A 174 -9.61 -7.56 -8.68
CA GLN A 174 -9.27 -6.66 -9.78
C GLN A 174 -7.79 -6.75 -10.18
N THR A 175 -7.52 -6.42 -11.43
CA THR A 175 -6.17 -6.17 -11.92
C THR A 175 -5.87 -4.67 -11.77
N PRO A 176 -4.83 -4.26 -11.01
CA PRO A 176 -4.46 -2.86 -10.88
C PRO A 176 -4.08 -2.21 -12.23
N ILE A 177 -4.11 -0.88 -12.26
CA ILE A 177 -3.67 -0.11 -13.44
C ILE A 177 -2.24 -0.45 -13.85
N GLN A 178 -1.90 -0.17 -15.10
CA GLN A 178 -0.51 -0.21 -15.55
C GLN A 178 0.27 0.94 -14.90
N LEU A 179 1.50 0.67 -14.50
CA LEU A 179 2.37 1.64 -13.82
C LEU A 179 3.51 2.07 -14.73
N ASN A 180 3.99 3.28 -14.54
CA ASN A 180 5.26 3.71 -15.07
C ASN A 180 6.38 3.07 -14.27
N ARG A 181 7.34 2.46 -14.97
CA ARG A 181 8.55 1.88 -14.39
C ARG A 181 9.75 2.75 -14.74
N GLN A 182 10.59 3.05 -13.75
CA GLN A 182 11.89 3.68 -13.94
C GLN A 182 12.98 2.80 -13.33
N THR A 183 14.10 2.66 -14.02
CA THR A 183 15.24 1.88 -13.56
C THR A 183 16.54 2.58 -13.93
N GLU A 184 17.52 2.52 -13.04
CA GLU A 184 18.84 3.11 -13.26
C GLU A 184 19.71 2.25 -14.19
N TYR A 185 19.50 0.93 -14.21
CA TYR A 185 20.35 -0.02 -14.95
C TYR A 185 20.03 -0.09 -16.44
N GLU A 186 18.78 0.17 -16.87
CA GLU A 186 18.45 0.20 -18.31
C GLU A 186 19.03 1.43 -19.01
N GLN A 187 19.27 2.53 -18.30
CA GLN A 187 19.93 3.71 -18.83
C GLN A 187 21.41 3.48 -19.10
N GLN A 188 22.08 2.62 -18.33
CA GLN A 188 23.50 2.30 -18.53
C GLN A 188 23.73 1.42 -19.76
N SER A 189 22.78 0.56 -20.14
CA SER A 189 22.91 -0.30 -21.32
C SER A 189 22.77 0.42 -22.66
N LEU A 190 22.25 1.65 -22.67
CA LEU A 190 22.12 2.46 -23.88
C LEU A 190 23.41 3.23 -24.24
N PHE A 191 24.42 3.21 -23.37
CA PHE A 191 25.69 3.90 -23.52
C PHE A 191 26.92 2.98 -23.51
N SER A 192 26.71 1.65 -23.61
CA SER A 192 27.76 0.64 -23.66
C SER A 192 27.93 0.03 -25.04
#